data_745f59d3992c5e8f890608d6ef1cf6c9
#
_entry.id   745f59d3992c5e8f890608d6ef1cf6c9
#
_cell.length_a   1.000
_cell.length_b   1.000
_cell.length_c   1.000
_cell.angle_alpha   90.00
_cell.angle_beta   90.00
_cell.angle_gamma   90.00
#
_symmetry.space_group_name_H-M   'P 1'
#
loop_
_entity.id
_entity.type
_entity.pdbx_description
1 polymer ?
#
loop_
_entity_poly.entity_id
_entity_poly.type
_entity_poly.pdbx_seq_one_letter_code
_entity_poly.pdbx_strand_id
1 'polypeptide(L)'
;MARAGLNRERLIQTGAELADEVGFDQVTVSALARRCGVTVATLYSHVRNSHDLRVGIALLALGELADEAADALAGRAGKEALTAFANVYRDYAHRRPGRWTAAQMRLDPQTAAGSAGFRHSAMMRAILRGYHLPEPEQTHAVRLLGSVFQGFVGLEMGGGFDHSAPAPPESWARVLDAVDALLRSWPTADAT
;
A
#
# COMPACT_ATOMS: atom_id res chain seq x y z
N MET A 1 32.73 -13.03 -11.87
CA MET A 1 31.35 -13.15 -11.37
C MET A 1 30.38 -12.90 -12.51
N ALA A 2 29.57 -13.88 -12.88
CA ALA A 2 28.62 -13.74 -13.98
C ALA A 2 27.64 -12.59 -13.68
N ARG A 3 27.54 -11.60 -14.58
CA ARG A 3 26.48 -10.60 -14.59
C ARG A 3 25.16 -11.36 -14.72
N ALA A 4 24.47 -11.57 -13.61
CA ALA A 4 23.09 -12.04 -13.68
C ALA A 4 22.36 -11.05 -14.60
N GLY A 5 21.82 -11.59 -15.73
CA GLY A 5 21.31 -10.77 -16.83
C GLY A 5 20.30 -9.75 -16.33
N LEU A 6 20.44 -8.50 -16.77
CA LEU A 6 19.50 -7.43 -16.53
C LEU A 6 18.18 -7.82 -17.22
N ASN A 7 17.11 -7.90 -16.46
CA ASN A 7 15.76 -8.14 -16.97
C ASN A 7 14.80 -7.10 -16.37
N ARG A 8 13.58 -7.04 -16.91
CA ARG A 8 12.55 -6.09 -16.47
C ARG A 8 12.26 -6.20 -14.96
N GLU A 9 12.11 -7.41 -14.45
CA GLU A 9 11.77 -7.67 -13.04
C GLU A 9 12.85 -7.13 -12.12
N ARG A 10 14.11 -7.43 -12.39
CA ARG A 10 15.25 -6.92 -11.61
C ARG A 10 15.37 -5.40 -11.67
N LEU A 11 15.05 -4.79 -12.82
CA LEU A 11 15.03 -3.32 -12.94
C LEU A 11 13.94 -2.70 -12.09
N ILE A 12 12.74 -3.29 -12.08
CA ILE A 12 11.63 -2.83 -11.24
C ILE A 12 12.01 -2.97 -9.77
N GLN A 13 12.59 -4.10 -9.38
CA GLN A 13 13.05 -4.33 -8.00
C GLN A 13 14.10 -3.30 -7.57
N THR A 14 15.13 -3.08 -8.39
CA THR A 14 16.17 -2.06 -8.11
C THR A 14 15.56 -0.65 -8.11
N GLY A 15 14.58 -0.38 -8.96
CA GLY A 15 13.85 0.88 -8.96
C GLY A 15 13.01 1.10 -7.68
N ALA A 16 12.43 0.03 -7.15
CA ALA A 16 11.70 0.06 -5.89
C ALA A 16 12.64 0.29 -4.69
N GLU A 17 13.80 -0.34 -4.67
CA GLU A 17 14.85 -0.08 -3.66
C GLU A 17 15.33 1.38 -3.73
N LEU A 18 15.57 1.88 -4.94
CA LEU A 18 15.95 3.28 -5.13
C LEU A 18 14.84 4.23 -4.66
N ALA A 19 13.55 3.88 -4.88
CA ALA A 19 12.42 4.68 -4.39
C ALA A 19 12.43 4.80 -2.87
N ASP A 20 12.74 3.71 -2.15
CA ASP A 20 12.81 3.73 -0.69
C ASP A 20 13.97 4.58 -0.16
N GLU A 21 15.08 4.69 -0.93
CA GLU A 21 16.25 5.47 -0.54
C GLU A 21 16.13 6.98 -0.81
N VAL A 22 15.56 7.34 -1.97
CA VAL A 22 15.57 8.75 -2.44
C VAL A 22 14.19 9.36 -2.64
N GLY A 23 13.13 8.58 -2.42
CA GLY A 23 11.74 8.95 -2.70
C GLY A 23 11.30 8.55 -4.11
N PHE A 24 10.04 8.11 -4.23
CA PHE A 24 9.47 7.61 -5.49
C PHE A 24 9.50 8.63 -6.63
N ASP A 25 9.32 9.91 -6.33
CA ASP A 25 9.33 10.96 -7.35
C ASP A 25 10.71 11.21 -7.97
N GLN A 26 11.78 10.83 -7.27
CA GLN A 26 13.15 10.94 -7.76
C GLN A 26 13.58 9.73 -8.62
N VAL A 27 12.74 8.70 -8.74
CA VAL A 27 13.05 7.53 -9.57
C VAL A 27 12.87 7.88 -11.04
N THR A 28 14.00 8.02 -11.72
CA THR A 28 14.09 8.25 -13.17
C THR A 28 14.86 7.14 -13.86
N VAL A 29 14.65 6.97 -15.17
CA VAL A 29 15.44 6.00 -15.96
C VAL A 29 16.94 6.30 -15.85
N SER A 30 17.34 7.57 -15.81
CA SER A 30 18.74 7.98 -15.67
C SER A 30 19.33 7.64 -14.28
N ALA A 31 18.55 7.85 -13.20
CA ALA A 31 18.97 7.47 -11.85
C ALA A 31 19.12 5.95 -11.72
N LEU A 32 18.18 5.19 -12.30
CA LEU A 32 18.23 3.74 -12.31
C LEU A 32 19.42 3.20 -13.15
N ALA A 33 19.68 3.79 -14.33
CA ALA A 33 20.83 3.43 -15.17
C ALA A 33 22.15 3.57 -14.41
N ARG A 34 22.33 4.68 -13.70
CA ARG A 34 23.48 4.94 -12.85
C ARG A 34 23.60 3.91 -11.71
N ARG A 35 22.49 3.59 -11.06
CA ARG A 35 22.45 2.57 -9.99
C ARG A 35 22.84 1.19 -10.50
N CYS A 36 22.37 0.82 -11.71
CA CYS A 36 22.66 -0.47 -12.34
C CYS A 36 24.06 -0.54 -13.00
N GLY A 37 24.76 0.58 -13.14
CA GLY A 37 26.06 0.65 -13.83
C GLY A 37 25.94 0.37 -15.34
N VAL A 38 24.83 0.75 -15.97
CA VAL A 38 24.55 0.57 -17.39
C VAL A 38 24.17 1.89 -18.06
N THR A 39 24.10 1.89 -19.39
CA THR A 39 23.64 3.06 -20.14
C THR A 39 22.12 3.20 -20.09
N VAL A 40 21.62 4.41 -20.24
CA VAL A 40 20.18 4.68 -20.36
C VAL A 40 19.56 3.92 -21.56
N ALA A 41 20.31 3.81 -22.67
CA ALA A 41 19.88 3.04 -23.83
C ALA A 41 19.65 1.56 -23.52
N THR A 42 20.49 0.98 -22.66
CA THR A 42 20.32 -0.40 -22.18
C THR A 42 19.03 -0.57 -21.39
N LEU A 43 18.62 0.42 -20.58
CA LEU A 43 17.35 0.33 -19.84
C LEU A 43 16.13 0.39 -20.75
N TYR A 44 16.18 1.17 -21.82
CA TYR A 44 15.06 1.26 -22.77
C TYR A 44 14.79 -0.03 -23.56
N SER A 45 15.70 -1.02 -23.53
CA SER A 45 15.39 -2.36 -24.03
C SER A 45 14.47 -3.18 -23.09
N HIS A 46 14.30 -2.75 -21.84
CA HIS A 46 13.50 -3.44 -20.82
C HIS A 46 12.29 -2.64 -20.32
N VAL A 47 12.35 -1.29 -20.38
CA VAL A 47 11.25 -0.39 -19.99
C VAL A 47 11.01 0.61 -21.10
N ARG A 48 9.75 0.87 -21.43
CA ARG A 48 9.38 1.76 -22.55
C ARG A 48 9.69 3.23 -22.27
N ASN A 49 9.50 3.66 -21.05
CA ASN A 49 9.71 5.04 -20.58
C ASN A 49 9.67 5.09 -19.03
N SER A 50 9.87 6.29 -18.47
CA SER A 50 9.81 6.50 -17.02
C SER A 50 8.45 6.17 -16.41
N HIS A 51 7.36 6.38 -17.13
CA HIS A 51 6.02 6.03 -16.65
C HIS A 51 5.87 4.51 -16.53
N ASP A 52 6.30 3.75 -17.53
CA ASP A 52 6.28 2.28 -17.52
C ASP A 52 7.12 1.70 -16.37
N LEU A 53 8.28 2.31 -16.06
CA LEU A 53 9.07 1.97 -14.89
C LEU A 53 8.30 2.23 -13.59
N ARG A 54 7.71 3.41 -13.44
CA ARG A 54 6.95 3.80 -12.25
C ARG A 54 5.71 2.92 -12.04
N VAL A 55 5.00 2.59 -13.11
CA VAL A 55 3.88 1.62 -13.07
C VAL A 55 4.38 0.25 -12.59
N GLY A 56 5.52 -0.22 -13.11
CA GLY A 56 6.11 -1.49 -12.67
C GLY A 56 6.42 -1.51 -11.16
N ILE A 57 6.98 -0.42 -10.63
CA ILE A 57 7.26 -0.28 -9.20
C ILE A 57 5.95 -0.24 -8.38
N ALA A 58 4.93 0.48 -8.86
CA ALA A 58 3.63 0.52 -8.21
C ALA A 58 2.96 -0.86 -8.13
N LEU A 59 3.01 -1.63 -9.21
CA LEU A 59 2.47 -2.99 -9.25
C LEU A 59 3.23 -3.95 -8.33
N LEU A 60 4.56 -3.84 -8.28
CA LEU A 60 5.38 -4.60 -7.33
C LEU A 60 4.98 -4.28 -5.89
N ALA A 61 4.90 -2.99 -5.54
CA ALA A 61 4.55 -2.55 -4.19
C ALA A 61 3.15 -2.99 -3.76
N LEU A 62 2.15 -2.91 -4.66
CA LEU A 62 0.81 -3.43 -4.41
C LEU A 62 0.81 -4.95 -4.19
N GLY A 63 1.63 -5.69 -4.94
CA GLY A 63 1.77 -7.13 -4.78
C GLY A 63 2.36 -7.50 -3.41
N GLU A 64 3.52 -6.92 -3.07
CA GLU A 64 4.21 -7.15 -1.80
C GLU A 64 3.29 -6.83 -0.60
N LEU A 65 2.63 -5.67 -0.64
CA LEU A 65 1.71 -5.25 0.42
C LEU A 65 0.51 -6.21 0.55
N ALA A 66 0.00 -6.73 -0.58
CA ALA A 66 -1.08 -7.71 -0.56
C ALA A 66 -0.64 -9.05 0.01
N ASP A 67 0.58 -9.50 -0.27
CA ASP A 67 1.13 -10.73 0.28
C ASP A 67 1.35 -10.61 1.78
N GLU A 68 1.98 -9.54 2.25
CA GLU A 68 2.16 -9.28 3.69
C GLU A 68 0.82 -9.18 4.43
N ALA A 69 -0.18 -8.53 3.83
CA ALA A 69 -1.52 -8.44 4.42
C ALA A 69 -2.23 -9.80 4.48
N ALA A 70 -2.10 -10.63 3.46
CA ALA A 70 -2.68 -11.98 3.45
C ALA A 70 -2.06 -12.87 4.54
N ASP A 71 -0.74 -12.82 4.69
CA ASP A 71 -0.02 -13.56 5.74
C ASP A 71 -0.44 -13.09 7.14
N ALA A 72 -0.57 -11.78 7.34
CA ALA A 72 -1.01 -11.23 8.62
C ALA A 72 -2.46 -11.56 8.97
N LEU A 73 -3.31 -11.81 7.98
CA LEU A 73 -4.71 -12.18 8.20
C LEU A 73 -4.91 -13.65 8.50
N ALA A 74 -3.93 -14.51 8.27
CA ALA A 74 -4.07 -15.96 8.45
C ALA A 74 -4.49 -16.31 9.89
N GLY A 75 -5.61 -17.01 10.03
CA GLY A 75 -6.16 -17.44 11.31
C GLY A 75 -6.79 -16.35 12.18
N ARG A 76 -6.93 -15.11 11.67
CA ARG A 76 -7.52 -13.98 12.39
C ARG A 76 -8.90 -13.62 11.87
N ALA A 77 -9.74 -13.09 12.77
CA ALA A 77 -11.10 -12.61 12.45
C ALA A 77 -11.43 -11.34 13.26
N GLY A 78 -12.50 -10.63 12.85
CA GLY A 78 -13.02 -9.46 13.57
C GLY A 78 -11.95 -8.41 13.85
N LYS A 79 -11.88 -7.91 15.08
CA LYS A 79 -10.94 -6.88 15.51
C LYS A 79 -9.48 -7.27 15.32
N GLU A 80 -9.13 -8.53 15.58
CA GLU A 80 -7.73 -8.97 15.38
C GLU A 80 -7.31 -8.91 13.91
N ALA A 81 -8.18 -9.32 13.00
CA ALA A 81 -7.93 -9.21 11.57
C ALA A 81 -7.85 -7.75 11.11
N LEU A 82 -8.77 -6.88 11.59
CA LEU A 82 -8.74 -5.45 11.30
C LEU A 82 -7.43 -4.82 11.75
N THR A 83 -7.02 -5.09 12.99
CA THR A 83 -5.78 -4.56 13.58
C THR A 83 -4.55 -5.06 12.83
N ALA A 84 -4.48 -6.37 12.53
CA ALA A 84 -3.37 -6.95 11.80
C ALA A 84 -3.23 -6.35 10.39
N PHE A 85 -4.35 -6.23 9.67
CA PHE A 85 -4.37 -5.61 8.34
C PHE A 85 -3.90 -4.16 8.37
N ALA A 86 -4.42 -3.36 9.29
CA ALA A 86 -4.05 -1.95 9.42
C ALA A 86 -2.57 -1.76 9.78
N ASN A 87 -2.05 -2.61 10.69
CA ASN A 87 -0.64 -2.57 11.07
C ASN A 87 0.29 -2.90 9.90
N VAL A 88 -0.05 -3.87 9.03
CA VAL A 88 0.74 -4.14 7.83
C VAL A 88 0.90 -2.89 6.97
N TYR A 89 -0.16 -2.12 6.76
CA TYR A 89 -0.11 -0.89 5.97
C TYR A 89 0.82 0.16 6.61
N ARG A 90 0.70 0.38 7.90
CA ARG A 90 1.53 1.33 8.64
C ARG A 90 3.00 0.89 8.65
N ASP A 91 3.26 -0.37 8.99
CA ASP A 91 4.62 -0.92 9.07
C ASP A 91 5.29 -0.97 7.69
N TYR A 92 4.55 -1.26 6.63
CA TYR A 92 5.06 -1.22 5.25
C TYR A 92 5.48 0.20 4.86
N ALA A 93 4.67 1.22 5.18
CA ALA A 93 4.99 2.61 4.90
C ALA A 93 6.28 3.05 5.61
N HIS A 94 6.45 2.67 6.88
CA HIS A 94 7.68 3.00 7.63
C HIS A 94 8.92 2.26 7.11
N ARG A 95 8.79 1.00 6.73
CA ARG A 95 9.92 0.21 6.23
C ARG A 95 10.27 0.50 4.78
N ARG A 96 9.30 0.89 3.97
CA ARG A 96 9.40 1.05 2.50
C ARG A 96 8.66 2.29 2.01
N PRO A 97 9.11 3.50 2.42
CA PRO A 97 8.37 4.75 2.17
C PRO A 97 8.18 5.07 0.69
N GLY A 98 9.17 4.77 -0.14
CA GLY A 98 9.08 4.98 -1.57
C GLY A 98 8.12 4.02 -2.27
N ARG A 99 8.12 2.74 -1.89
CA ARG A 99 7.14 1.73 -2.36
C ARG A 99 5.74 2.04 -1.86
N TRP A 100 5.60 2.49 -0.61
CA TRP A 100 4.33 2.98 -0.10
C TRP A 100 3.76 4.10 -0.97
N THR A 101 4.56 5.10 -1.30
CA THR A 101 4.17 6.18 -2.21
C THR A 101 3.83 5.65 -3.61
N ALA A 102 4.62 4.70 -4.12
CA ALA A 102 4.37 4.07 -5.42
C ALA A 102 3.03 3.31 -5.45
N ALA A 103 2.68 2.58 -4.38
CA ALA A 103 1.42 1.84 -4.28
C ALA A 103 0.17 2.74 -4.34
N GLN A 104 0.31 4.03 -4.08
CA GLN A 104 -0.76 5.04 -4.17
C GLN A 104 -0.83 5.72 -5.55
N MET A 105 0.05 5.35 -6.48
CA MET A 105 0.04 5.89 -7.84
C MET A 105 -1.29 5.57 -8.52
N ARG A 106 -1.88 6.60 -9.18
CA ARG A 106 -3.06 6.38 -10.03
C ARG A 106 -2.67 5.54 -11.24
N LEU A 107 -3.23 4.35 -11.32
CA LEU A 107 -3.12 3.45 -12.47
C LEU A 107 -4.27 3.70 -13.45
N ASP A 108 -4.06 3.44 -14.73
CA ASP A 108 -5.16 3.38 -15.69
C ASP A 108 -6.10 2.21 -15.38
N PRO A 109 -7.37 2.25 -15.79
CA PRO A 109 -8.38 1.25 -15.41
C PRO A 109 -8.01 -0.19 -15.79
N GLN A 110 -7.35 -0.40 -16.93
CA GLN A 110 -6.96 -1.74 -17.37
C GLN A 110 -5.81 -2.31 -16.51
N THR A 111 -4.80 -1.50 -16.25
CA THR A 111 -3.68 -1.85 -15.36
C THR A 111 -4.18 -2.07 -13.93
N ALA A 112 -5.06 -1.20 -13.44
CA ALA A 112 -5.64 -1.34 -12.11
C ALA A 112 -6.44 -2.65 -11.94
N ALA A 113 -7.24 -3.02 -12.93
CA ALA A 113 -8.02 -4.26 -12.94
C ALA A 113 -7.14 -5.53 -12.89
N GLY A 114 -5.94 -5.47 -13.49
CA GLY A 114 -4.96 -6.57 -13.44
C GLY A 114 -4.00 -6.52 -12.26
N SER A 115 -4.10 -5.50 -11.39
CA SER A 115 -3.19 -5.31 -10.26
C SER A 115 -3.62 -6.10 -9.02
N ALA A 116 -2.73 -6.18 -8.03
CA ALA A 116 -3.06 -6.72 -6.71
C ALA A 116 -4.03 -5.82 -5.90
N GLY A 117 -4.42 -4.66 -6.42
CA GLY A 117 -5.34 -3.72 -5.76
C GLY A 117 -6.69 -4.35 -5.40
N PHE A 118 -7.22 -5.26 -6.23
CA PHE A 118 -8.45 -5.98 -5.91
C PHE A 118 -8.31 -6.91 -4.69
N ARG A 119 -7.12 -7.47 -4.44
CA ARG A 119 -6.85 -8.34 -3.28
C ARG A 119 -7.03 -7.58 -1.97
N HIS A 120 -6.59 -6.31 -1.91
CA HIS A 120 -6.77 -5.45 -0.74
C HIS A 120 -8.25 -5.23 -0.44
N SER A 121 -9.04 -4.89 -1.45
CA SER A 121 -10.49 -4.74 -1.30
C SER A 121 -11.17 -6.04 -0.89
N ALA A 122 -10.76 -7.18 -1.44
CA ALA A 122 -11.28 -8.49 -1.09
C ALA A 122 -10.97 -8.86 0.37
N MET A 123 -9.75 -8.58 0.83
CA MET A 123 -9.35 -8.78 2.23
C MET A 123 -10.12 -7.89 3.20
N MET A 124 -10.30 -6.60 2.88
CA MET A 124 -11.15 -5.71 3.69
C MET A 124 -12.59 -6.22 3.77
N ARG A 125 -13.19 -6.63 2.65
CA ARG A 125 -14.53 -7.23 2.65
C ARG A 125 -14.60 -8.52 3.49
N ALA A 126 -13.54 -9.34 3.46
CA ALA A 126 -13.46 -10.54 4.29
C ALA A 126 -13.45 -10.19 5.80
N ILE A 127 -12.72 -9.15 6.20
CA ILE A 127 -12.74 -8.62 7.57
C ILE A 127 -14.15 -8.12 7.93
N LEU A 128 -14.79 -7.34 7.03
CA LEU A 128 -16.11 -6.74 7.27
C LEU A 128 -17.24 -7.77 7.40
N ARG A 129 -17.10 -8.98 6.83
CA ARG A 129 -18.06 -10.06 7.09
C ARG A 129 -18.20 -10.41 8.57
N GLY A 130 -17.11 -10.27 9.33
CA GLY A 130 -17.14 -10.46 10.79
C GLY A 130 -17.95 -9.39 11.55
N TYR A 131 -18.28 -8.27 10.90
CA TYR A 131 -19.11 -7.19 11.46
C TYR A 131 -20.55 -7.21 10.97
N HIS A 132 -20.91 -8.22 10.15
CA HIS A 132 -22.26 -8.42 9.63
C HIS A 132 -22.85 -7.25 8.81
N LEU A 133 -22.00 -6.43 8.18
CA LEU A 133 -22.45 -5.34 7.33
C LEU A 133 -23.07 -5.89 6.03
N PRO A 134 -24.25 -5.39 5.60
CA PRO A 134 -24.84 -5.75 4.31
C PRO A 134 -23.97 -5.25 3.15
N GLU A 135 -24.06 -5.89 1.99
CA GLU A 135 -23.18 -5.62 0.82
C GLU A 135 -23.05 -4.14 0.43
N PRO A 136 -24.11 -3.33 0.32
CA PRO A 136 -23.96 -1.91 0.02
C PRO A 136 -23.07 -1.18 1.03
N GLU A 137 -23.28 -1.46 2.33
CA GLU A 137 -22.57 -0.83 3.43
C GLU A 137 -21.09 -1.26 3.50
N GLN A 138 -20.77 -2.48 3.09
CA GLN A 138 -19.38 -2.93 3.00
C GLN A 138 -18.55 -2.03 2.06
N THR A 139 -19.13 -1.52 0.98
CA THR A 139 -18.42 -0.60 0.08
C THR A 139 -18.11 0.73 0.77
N HIS A 140 -19.05 1.26 1.55
CA HIS A 140 -18.84 2.49 2.33
C HIS A 140 -17.79 2.26 3.43
N ALA A 141 -17.86 1.14 4.13
CA ALA A 141 -16.88 0.78 5.16
C ALA A 141 -15.46 0.58 4.60
N VAL A 142 -15.30 -0.08 3.43
CA VAL A 142 -14.00 -0.21 2.75
C VAL A 142 -13.40 1.16 2.43
N ARG A 143 -14.21 2.09 1.93
CA ARG A 143 -13.76 3.46 1.64
C ARG A 143 -13.37 4.22 2.90
N LEU A 144 -14.15 4.09 3.98
CA LEU A 144 -13.81 4.68 5.28
C LEU A 144 -12.49 4.14 5.79
N LEU A 145 -12.32 2.81 5.85
CA LEU A 145 -11.10 2.17 6.32
C LEU A 145 -9.88 2.61 5.51
N GLY A 146 -9.99 2.61 4.18
CA GLY A 146 -8.92 3.09 3.31
C GLY A 146 -8.56 4.54 3.58
N SER A 147 -9.56 5.42 3.77
CA SER A 147 -9.34 6.83 4.07
C SER A 147 -8.67 7.03 5.43
N VAL A 148 -9.11 6.29 6.46
CA VAL A 148 -8.53 6.38 7.80
C VAL A 148 -7.07 5.89 7.80
N PHE A 149 -6.80 4.71 7.22
CA PHE A 149 -5.46 4.14 7.22
C PHE A 149 -4.48 4.97 6.40
N GLN A 150 -4.86 5.34 5.18
CA GLN A 150 -4.00 6.16 4.32
C GLN A 150 -3.81 7.56 4.90
N GLY A 151 -4.87 8.17 5.44
CA GLY A 151 -4.80 9.50 6.02
C GLY A 151 -3.91 9.53 7.27
N PHE A 152 -4.08 8.60 8.20
CA PHE A 152 -3.24 8.51 9.40
C PHE A 152 -1.77 8.29 9.04
N VAL A 153 -1.50 7.27 8.24
CA VAL A 153 -0.13 6.92 7.83
C VAL A 153 0.51 8.06 7.03
N GLY A 154 -0.24 8.69 6.12
CA GLY A 154 0.26 9.82 5.33
C GLY A 154 0.62 11.03 6.19
N LEU A 155 -0.19 11.37 7.20
CA LEU A 155 0.09 12.45 8.14
C LEU A 155 1.29 12.11 9.03
N GLU A 156 1.36 10.88 9.53
CA GLU A 156 2.50 10.42 10.33
C GLU A 156 3.81 10.49 9.56
N MET A 157 3.85 9.94 8.35
CA MET A 157 5.03 9.96 7.48
C MET A 157 5.43 11.38 7.04
N GLY A 158 4.48 12.29 6.95
CA GLY A 158 4.70 13.71 6.63
C GLY A 158 5.06 14.57 7.84
N GLY A 159 5.23 14.00 9.05
CA GLY A 159 5.56 14.77 10.27
C GLY A 159 4.36 15.54 10.86
N GLY A 160 3.14 15.28 10.40
CA GLY A 160 1.94 15.98 10.84
C GLY A 160 1.63 15.79 12.34
N PHE A 161 2.22 14.80 12.98
CA PHE A 161 2.03 14.50 14.40
C PHE A 161 3.24 14.84 15.29
N ASP A 162 4.34 15.35 14.73
CA ASP A 162 5.62 15.55 15.44
C ASP A 162 5.54 16.59 16.57
N HIS A 163 4.52 17.43 16.54
CA HIS A 163 4.37 18.55 17.48
C HIS A 163 3.24 18.37 18.51
N SER A 164 2.72 17.14 18.64
CA SER A 164 1.59 16.84 19.52
C SER A 164 1.81 15.57 20.35
N ALA A 165 1.18 15.52 21.52
CA ALA A 165 1.08 14.34 22.35
C ALA A 165 -0.40 13.86 22.37
N PRO A 166 -0.66 12.57 22.53
CA PRO A 166 0.29 11.47 22.72
C PRO A 166 1.04 11.08 21.44
N ALA A 167 2.04 10.20 21.58
CA ALA A 167 2.83 9.70 20.45
C ALA A 167 1.96 8.98 19.40
N PRO A 168 2.32 9.03 18.09
CA PRO A 168 1.53 8.43 17.02
C PRO A 168 1.14 6.96 17.24
N PRO A 169 1.98 6.05 17.78
CA PRO A 169 1.58 4.67 18.06
C PRO A 169 0.39 4.54 19.05
N GLU A 170 0.31 5.42 20.05
CA GLU A 170 -0.80 5.42 21.01
C GLU A 170 -2.10 5.89 20.31
N SER A 171 -2.01 6.94 19.50
CA SER A 171 -3.13 7.43 18.70
C SER A 171 -3.60 6.38 17.69
N TRP A 172 -2.67 5.66 17.05
CA TRP A 172 -2.99 4.58 16.13
C TRP A 172 -3.81 3.48 16.79
N ALA A 173 -3.38 3.01 17.98
CA ALA A 173 -4.13 2.01 18.76
C ALA A 173 -5.56 2.51 19.07
N ARG A 174 -5.71 3.78 19.47
CA ARG A 174 -7.02 4.39 19.73
C ARG A 174 -7.89 4.53 18.48
N VAL A 175 -7.27 4.86 17.34
CA VAL A 175 -7.98 4.90 16.05
C VAL A 175 -8.53 3.51 15.69
N LEU A 176 -7.74 2.46 15.86
CA LEU A 176 -8.20 1.09 15.59
C LEU A 176 -9.34 0.65 16.54
N ASP A 177 -9.27 1.01 17.82
CA ASP A 177 -10.35 0.77 18.78
C ASP A 177 -11.63 1.52 18.38
N ALA A 178 -11.52 2.78 17.97
CA ALA A 178 -12.65 3.60 17.54
C ALA A 178 -13.28 3.05 16.24
N VAL A 179 -12.45 2.62 15.29
CA VAL A 179 -12.93 2.02 14.03
C VAL A 179 -13.63 0.69 14.29
N ASP A 180 -13.09 -0.17 15.17
CA ASP A 180 -13.78 -1.42 15.57
C ASP A 180 -15.15 -1.13 16.21
N ALA A 181 -15.24 -0.17 17.12
CA ALA A 181 -16.50 0.24 17.75
C ALA A 181 -17.51 0.78 16.71
N LEU A 182 -17.05 1.62 15.78
CA LEU A 182 -17.87 2.14 14.70
C LEU A 182 -18.41 1.03 13.80
N LEU A 183 -17.57 0.08 13.41
CA LEU A 183 -17.98 -1.05 12.58
C LEU A 183 -19.02 -1.96 13.26
N ARG A 184 -18.93 -2.11 14.60
CA ARG A 184 -19.93 -2.87 15.41
C ARG A 184 -21.27 -2.15 15.50
N SER A 185 -21.28 -0.84 15.45
CA SER A 185 -22.48 0.01 15.52
C SER A 185 -22.79 0.69 14.18
N TRP A 186 -22.36 0.07 13.08
CA TRP A 186 -22.52 0.67 11.75
C TRP A 186 -23.98 1.03 11.46
N PRO A 187 -24.30 2.29 11.09
CA PRO A 187 -25.65 2.68 10.76
C PRO A 187 -26.12 1.96 9.49
N THR A 188 -27.25 1.28 9.57
CA THR A 188 -27.91 0.69 8.39
C THR A 188 -29.01 1.63 7.89
N ALA A 189 -29.22 1.66 6.58
CA ALA A 189 -30.19 2.55 5.93
C ALA A 189 -31.65 2.35 6.37
N ASP A 190 -31.95 1.26 7.07
CA ASP A 190 -33.29 0.91 7.55
C ASP A 190 -33.64 1.51 8.92
N ALA A 191 -32.85 2.43 9.47
CA ALA A 191 -33.08 3.07 10.78
C ALA A 191 -33.79 4.43 10.68
N THR A 192 -34.53 4.68 9.56
CA THR A 192 -35.34 5.90 9.38
C THR A 192 -36.78 5.55 9.11
#